data_a0d3abeef5ff49241e6d8855d8948891
#
_entry.id   a0d3abeef5ff49241e6d8855d8948891
#
_cell.length_a   1.000
_cell.length_b   1.000
_cell.length_c   1.000
_cell.angle_alpha   90.00
_cell.angle_beta   90.00
_cell.angle_gamma   90.00
#
_symmetry.space_group_name_H-M   'P 1'
#
loop_
_entity.id
_entity.type
_entity.pdbx_description
1 polymer ?
#
loop_
_entity_poly.entity_id
_entity_poly.type
_entity_poly.pdbx_seq_one_letter_code
_entity_poly.pdbx_strand_id
1 'polypeptide(L)'
;MLFVCVPLQGYLSSLDKRAFTYISLDGVVTGKADVKVSASPLLYSLLQSTMKEVKNPIGFGESGKSLYDQVSGVNFEKAVFEPMQMEDSAYPFLAFSGIPSLSFRFVSEKAYPYYGTSFDNKEYLGYATAQHLSSLATGAGLVAGQLALRLVHDHVLRLDVQYYKTVLRQWVVKINQRLKQVTRNGSAEGLSAKWLIKAIGSYSTAADDLNIELLNTDFTDTLACHNINDRMMRVEHNLLSQFVSPKEVPFRHLLFGHGSHTMAAMLEGEDREALRTQLALATWTLQGCANALSGDVWDIDNQI
;
A
#
# COMPACT_ATOMS: atom_id res chain seq x y z
N MET A 1 15.03 -9.65 -6.73
CA MET A 1 14.46 -8.55 -7.53
C MET A 1 14.36 -8.85 -9.02
N LEU A 2 15.43 -9.32 -9.68
CA LEU A 2 15.39 -9.64 -11.13
C LEU A 2 14.31 -10.67 -11.51
N PHE A 3 14.12 -11.71 -10.72
CA PHE A 3 13.13 -12.78 -10.98
C PHE A 3 11.66 -12.33 -10.93
N VAL A 4 11.34 -11.24 -10.21
CA VAL A 4 9.98 -10.68 -10.12
C VAL A 4 9.73 -9.68 -11.25
N CYS A 5 10.76 -8.92 -11.67
CA CYS A 5 10.62 -7.94 -12.73
C CYS A 5 10.40 -8.55 -14.12
N VAL A 6 10.95 -9.73 -14.40
CA VAL A 6 10.82 -10.40 -15.71
C VAL A 6 9.38 -10.85 -16.00
N PRO A 7 8.68 -11.57 -15.09
CA PRO A 7 7.26 -11.88 -15.28
C PRO A 7 6.39 -10.62 -15.34
N LEU A 8 6.68 -9.61 -14.52
CA LEU A 8 5.96 -8.35 -14.52
C LEU A 8 6.03 -7.67 -15.90
N GLN A 9 7.21 -7.56 -16.50
CA GLN A 9 7.39 -6.96 -17.81
C GLN A 9 6.69 -7.75 -18.93
N GLY A 10 6.71 -9.08 -18.89
CA GLY A 10 6.09 -9.94 -19.90
C GLY A 10 4.56 -9.92 -19.88
N TYR A 11 3.95 -9.72 -18.72
CA TYR A 11 2.49 -9.75 -18.52
C TYR A 11 1.89 -8.42 -18.09
N LEU A 12 2.64 -7.34 -18.11
CA LEU A 12 2.24 -6.02 -17.58
C LEU A 12 0.87 -5.59 -18.10
N SER A 13 0.64 -5.61 -19.40
CA SER A 13 -0.62 -5.20 -20.01
C SER A 13 -1.85 -6.01 -19.56
N SER A 14 -1.62 -7.26 -19.14
CA SER A 14 -2.69 -8.12 -18.60
C SER A 14 -2.88 -7.87 -17.10
N LEU A 15 -1.78 -7.67 -16.36
CA LEU A 15 -1.80 -7.42 -14.92
C LEU A 15 -2.43 -6.06 -14.60
N ASP A 16 -2.09 -5.01 -15.34
CA ASP A 16 -2.64 -3.66 -15.15
C ASP A 16 -4.16 -3.61 -15.30
N LYS A 17 -4.73 -4.53 -16.10
CA LYS A 17 -6.18 -4.57 -16.36
C LYS A 17 -6.95 -5.52 -15.43
N ARG A 18 -6.29 -6.53 -14.85
CA ARG A 18 -6.96 -7.65 -14.19
C ARG A 18 -6.48 -7.93 -12.78
N ALA A 19 -5.25 -7.54 -12.44
CA ALA A 19 -4.73 -7.78 -11.11
C ALA A 19 -5.27 -6.73 -10.13
N PHE A 20 -5.97 -7.18 -9.12
CA PHE A 20 -6.54 -6.31 -8.08
C PHE A 20 -5.75 -6.34 -6.77
N THR A 21 -4.91 -7.35 -6.56
CA THR A 21 -4.05 -7.44 -5.36
C THR A 21 -2.90 -8.41 -5.60
N TYR A 22 -1.74 -8.10 -5.04
CA TYR A 22 -0.60 -9.01 -4.94
C TYR A 22 -0.29 -9.31 -3.48
N ILE A 23 -0.23 -10.59 -3.13
CA ILE A 23 0.11 -11.06 -1.77
C ILE A 23 1.44 -11.79 -1.85
N SER A 24 2.47 -11.23 -1.22
CA SER A 24 3.78 -11.86 -1.12
C SER A 24 3.86 -12.74 0.14
N LEU A 25 4.35 -13.96 -0.07
CA LEU A 25 4.71 -14.89 0.99
C LEU A 25 6.22 -15.11 1.08
N ASP A 26 7.00 -14.27 0.40
CA ASP A 26 8.44 -14.36 0.40
C ASP A 26 8.99 -13.97 1.77
N GLY A 27 9.83 -14.85 2.35
CA GLY A 27 10.36 -14.64 3.71
C GLY A 27 9.30 -14.55 4.81
N VAL A 28 8.13 -15.16 4.63
CA VAL A 28 6.98 -15.03 5.55
C VAL A 28 7.27 -15.53 6.97
N VAL A 29 8.21 -16.45 7.15
CA VAL A 29 8.63 -16.94 8.46
C VAL A 29 10.12 -16.74 8.63
N THR A 30 10.51 -15.74 9.39
CA THR A 30 11.91 -15.43 9.75
C THR A 30 12.11 -15.36 11.27
N GLY A 31 11.05 -15.50 12.04
CA GLY A 31 11.06 -15.45 13.50
C GLY A 31 9.73 -15.89 14.10
N LYS A 32 9.57 -15.72 15.41
CA LYS A 32 8.40 -16.21 16.15
C LYS A 32 7.66 -15.17 16.99
N ALA A 33 8.27 -13.99 17.22
CA ALA A 33 7.77 -13.08 18.26
C ALA A 33 6.65 -12.18 17.78
N ASP A 34 6.84 -11.53 16.62
CA ASP A 34 5.97 -10.48 16.15
C ASP A 34 5.53 -10.70 14.70
N VAL A 35 4.44 -10.05 14.32
CA VAL A 35 3.99 -9.95 12.93
C VAL A 35 4.28 -8.55 12.41
N LYS A 36 5.02 -8.47 11.30
CA LYS A 36 5.26 -7.23 10.57
C LYS A 36 4.65 -7.32 9.18
N VAL A 37 4.10 -6.21 8.74
CA VAL A 37 3.40 -6.12 7.46
C VAL A 37 3.84 -4.88 6.71
N SER A 38 4.12 -5.05 5.43
CA SER A 38 4.29 -3.96 4.49
C SER A 38 3.17 -4.05 3.46
N ALA A 39 2.29 -3.06 3.39
CA ALA A 39 1.11 -3.14 2.54
C ALA A 39 0.69 -1.79 1.98
N SER A 40 -0.07 -1.83 0.88
CA SER A 40 -0.86 -0.69 0.44
C SER A 40 -1.89 -0.32 1.51
N PRO A 41 -2.11 0.98 1.76
CA PRO A 41 -3.15 1.45 2.67
C PRO A 41 -4.55 0.92 2.36
N LEU A 42 -4.86 0.59 1.10
CA LEU A 42 -6.13 -0.01 0.70
C LEU A 42 -6.41 -1.36 1.38
N LEU A 43 -5.36 -2.07 1.82
CA LEU A 43 -5.47 -3.41 2.38
C LEU A 43 -5.43 -3.44 3.92
N TYR A 44 -5.25 -2.30 4.58
CA TYR A 44 -5.07 -2.24 6.04
C TYR A 44 -6.29 -2.75 6.81
N SER A 45 -7.49 -2.31 6.46
CA SER A 45 -8.72 -2.73 7.12
C SER A 45 -9.01 -4.22 6.91
N LEU A 46 -8.76 -4.73 5.70
CA LEU A 46 -8.89 -6.14 5.37
C LEU A 46 -7.92 -7.00 6.20
N LEU A 47 -6.65 -6.59 6.27
CA LEU A 47 -5.65 -7.30 7.06
C LEU A 47 -5.99 -7.28 8.55
N GLN A 48 -6.36 -6.12 9.10
CA GLN A 48 -6.73 -6.00 10.51
C GLN A 48 -7.91 -6.92 10.87
N SER A 49 -8.94 -6.98 10.02
CA SER A 49 -10.07 -7.88 10.23
C SER A 49 -9.66 -9.35 10.13
N THR A 50 -8.77 -9.69 9.22
CA THR A 50 -8.24 -11.06 9.09
C THR A 50 -7.41 -11.47 10.30
N MET A 51 -6.54 -10.59 10.80
CA MET A 51 -5.73 -10.88 11.99
C MET A 51 -6.57 -11.06 13.26
N LYS A 52 -7.77 -10.45 13.35
CA LYS A 52 -8.71 -10.68 14.46
C LYS A 52 -9.33 -12.09 14.45
N GLU A 53 -9.43 -12.70 13.29
CA GLU A 53 -10.06 -14.03 13.17
C GLU A 53 -9.05 -15.17 13.21
N VAL A 54 -7.82 -14.93 12.74
CA VAL A 54 -6.77 -15.95 12.76
C VAL A 54 -6.19 -16.07 14.16
N LYS A 55 -6.24 -17.31 14.70
CA LYS A 55 -5.63 -17.62 15.99
C LYS A 55 -4.12 -17.53 15.92
N ASN A 56 -3.51 -17.08 17.02
CA ASN A 56 -2.06 -17.06 17.14
C ASN A 56 -1.50 -18.49 17.06
N PRO A 57 -0.62 -18.79 16.08
CA PRO A 57 -0.08 -20.13 15.87
C PRO A 57 0.86 -20.60 16.99
N ILE A 58 1.38 -19.69 17.82
CA ILE A 58 2.31 -19.98 18.91
C ILE A 58 1.67 -19.71 20.28
N GLY A 59 0.39 -19.76 20.42
CA GLY A 59 -0.31 -19.46 21.67
C GLY A 59 0.26 -20.17 22.90
N PHE A 60 1.26 -19.56 23.54
CA PHE A 60 1.76 -20.01 24.84
C PHE A 60 0.74 -19.64 25.92
N GLY A 61 0.00 -20.62 26.42
CA GLY A 61 -0.73 -20.53 27.68
C GLY A 61 -2.12 -19.91 27.67
N GLU A 62 -2.55 -19.21 26.64
CA GLU A 62 -3.91 -18.68 26.52
C GLU A 62 -4.56 -19.16 25.22
N SER A 63 -5.26 -20.28 25.33
CA SER A 63 -6.05 -20.86 24.26
C SER A 63 -7.09 -19.83 23.78
N GLY A 64 -6.90 -19.24 22.60
CA GLY A 64 -7.93 -18.43 21.97
C GLY A 64 -7.58 -17.01 21.56
N LYS A 65 -6.38 -16.49 21.87
CA LYS A 65 -5.98 -15.16 21.40
C LYS A 65 -5.74 -15.14 19.89
N SER A 66 -6.23 -14.10 19.22
CA SER A 66 -5.98 -13.83 17.81
C SER A 66 -4.58 -13.26 17.59
N LEU A 67 -4.13 -13.23 16.33
CA LEU A 67 -2.91 -12.51 15.97
C LEU A 67 -3.01 -11.01 16.29
N TYR A 68 -4.21 -10.45 16.20
CA TYR A 68 -4.45 -9.06 16.58
C TYR A 68 -4.26 -8.83 18.08
N ASP A 69 -4.73 -9.73 18.93
CA ASP A 69 -4.61 -9.60 20.39
C ASP A 69 -3.17 -9.69 20.88
N GLN A 70 -2.29 -10.35 20.14
CA GLN A 70 -0.86 -10.40 20.43
C GLN A 70 -0.23 -8.99 20.43
N VAL A 71 -0.73 -8.10 19.57
CA VAL A 71 -0.25 -6.74 19.41
C VAL A 71 -1.10 -5.73 20.20
N SER A 72 -2.24 -6.19 20.78
CA SER A 72 -3.15 -5.33 21.53
C SER A 72 -2.50 -4.77 22.79
N GLY A 73 -2.52 -3.45 22.95
CA GLY A 73 -1.83 -2.71 24.03
C GLY A 73 -0.88 -1.63 23.51
N VAL A 74 -0.52 -1.71 22.23
CA VAL A 74 0.23 -0.69 21.49
C VAL A 74 -0.66 -0.21 20.34
N ASN A 75 -0.40 0.97 19.78
CA ASN A 75 -1.07 1.38 18.56
C ASN A 75 -0.78 0.33 17.47
N PHE A 76 -1.80 -0.46 17.09
CA PHE A 76 -1.70 -1.57 16.16
C PHE A 76 -0.99 -1.18 14.86
N GLU A 77 -1.37 -0.03 14.30
CA GLU A 77 -0.78 0.44 13.05
C GLU A 77 0.73 0.65 13.15
N LYS A 78 1.19 1.29 14.22
CA LYS A 78 2.63 1.53 14.43
C LYS A 78 3.40 0.26 14.78
N ALA A 79 2.75 -0.69 15.42
CA ALA A 79 3.39 -1.93 15.84
C ALA A 79 3.52 -2.95 14.70
N VAL A 80 2.56 -2.99 13.79
CA VAL A 80 2.45 -4.00 12.74
C VAL A 80 2.93 -3.49 11.39
N PHE A 81 2.53 -2.27 10.98
CA PHE A 81 2.85 -1.79 9.64
C PHE A 81 4.23 -1.15 9.56
N GLU A 82 4.97 -1.58 8.56
CA GLU A 82 6.29 -1.05 8.19
C GLU A 82 6.25 -0.51 6.75
N PRO A 83 7.08 0.49 6.41
CA PRO A 83 7.25 0.91 5.03
C PRO A 83 7.74 -0.26 4.16
N MET A 84 7.13 -0.45 2.99
CA MET A 84 7.56 -1.48 2.05
C MET A 84 8.95 -1.14 1.51
N GLN A 85 9.88 -2.08 1.67
CA GLN A 85 11.27 -1.91 1.22
C GLN A 85 11.38 -2.27 -0.27
N MET A 86 12.36 -1.65 -0.96
CA MET A 86 12.63 -1.95 -2.39
C MET A 86 13.01 -3.42 -2.64
N GLU A 87 13.53 -4.10 -1.63
CA GLU A 87 13.93 -5.50 -1.68
C GLU A 87 12.75 -6.46 -1.58
N ASP A 88 11.59 -5.97 -1.12
CA ASP A 88 10.37 -6.75 -1.02
C ASP A 88 9.85 -7.11 -2.43
N SER A 89 9.48 -8.37 -2.63
CA SER A 89 8.94 -8.84 -3.91
C SER A 89 7.59 -8.20 -4.26
N ALA A 90 6.87 -7.63 -3.28
CA ALA A 90 5.64 -6.88 -3.49
C ALA A 90 5.87 -5.45 -3.99
N TYR A 91 7.06 -4.88 -3.75
CA TYR A 91 7.36 -3.49 -4.07
C TYR A 91 7.19 -3.13 -5.56
N PRO A 92 7.68 -3.93 -6.53
CA PRO A 92 7.49 -3.64 -7.94
C PRO A 92 6.02 -3.62 -8.36
N PHE A 93 5.18 -4.46 -7.78
CA PHE A 93 3.74 -4.47 -8.09
C PHE A 93 3.08 -3.17 -7.61
N LEU A 94 3.43 -2.69 -6.44
CA LEU A 94 2.88 -1.44 -5.89
C LEU A 94 3.47 -0.21 -6.57
N ALA A 95 4.79 -0.07 -6.60
CA ALA A 95 5.44 1.18 -6.98
C ALA A 95 5.62 1.37 -8.49
N PHE A 96 5.65 0.27 -9.28
CA PHE A 96 5.77 0.32 -10.73
C PHE A 96 4.44 0.14 -11.44
N SER A 97 3.64 -0.88 -11.04
CA SER A 97 2.37 -1.21 -11.70
C SER A 97 1.15 -0.58 -11.03
N GLY A 98 1.25 -0.06 -9.81
CA GLY A 98 0.10 0.49 -9.09
C GLY A 98 -0.95 -0.57 -8.73
N ILE A 99 -0.49 -1.79 -8.42
CA ILE A 99 -1.34 -2.88 -7.96
C ILE A 99 -1.30 -2.88 -6.42
N PRO A 100 -2.44 -2.83 -5.72
CA PRO A 100 -2.48 -2.97 -4.27
C PRO A 100 -1.72 -4.20 -3.82
N SER A 101 -0.67 -4.03 -3.03
CA SER A 101 0.24 -5.12 -2.70
C SER A 101 0.47 -5.21 -1.20
N LEU A 102 0.72 -6.42 -0.75
CA LEU A 102 0.98 -6.70 0.65
C LEU A 102 2.04 -7.79 0.79
N SER A 103 2.95 -7.63 1.75
CA SER A 103 3.78 -8.69 2.30
C SER A 103 3.65 -8.71 3.81
N PHE A 104 3.70 -9.88 4.42
CA PHE A 104 3.71 -10.02 5.87
C PHE A 104 4.69 -11.09 6.29
N ARG A 105 5.24 -10.94 7.48
CA ARG A 105 6.25 -11.87 8.00
C ARG A 105 6.18 -11.99 9.51
N PHE A 106 6.43 -13.21 9.98
CA PHE A 106 6.73 -13.47 11.38
C PHE A 106 8.21 -13.19 11.64
N VAL A 107 8.50 -12.29 12.57
CA VAL A 107 9.86 -11.83 12.89
C VAL A 107 10.18 -12.08 14.36
N SER A 108 11.46 -12.00 14.72
CA SER A 108 11.95 -11.95 16.10
C SER A 108 12.69 -10.63 16.32
N GLU A 109 12.93 -10.25 17.58
CA GLU A 109 13.72 -9.07 17.94
C GLU A 109 15.08 -9.04 17.23
N LYS A 110 15.71 -10.20 17.09
CA LYS A 110 16.91 -10.35 16.27
C LYS A 110 16.52 -10.76 14.88
N ALA A 111 16.95 -9.96 13.90
CA ALA A 111 16.75 -10.27 12.48
C ALA A 111 17.39 -11.63 12.14
N TYR A 112 16.70 -12.40 11.28
CA TYR A 112 17.22 -13.64 10.74
C TYR A 112 18.28 -13.34 9.66
N PRO A 113 19.57 -13.62 9.93
CA PRO A 113 20.66 -13.13 9.08
C PRO A 113 20.88 -13.98 7.83
N TYR A 114 20.24 -15.15 7.75
CA TYR A 114 20.53 -16.14 6.69
C TYR A 114 19.58 -16.06 5.51
N TYR A 115 18.53 -15.22 5.60
CA TYR A 115 17.56 -15.06 4.52
C TYR A 115 18.23 -14.75 3.17
N GLY A 116 17.92 -15.54 2.14
CA GLY A 116 18.49 -15.40 0.80
C GLY A 116 19.96 -15.85 0.67
N THR A 117 20.53 -16.48 1.68
CA THR A 117 21.89 -17.04 1.65
C THR A 117 21.89 -18.55 1.52
N SER A 118 23.07 -19.16 1.27
CA SER A 118 23.23 -20.63 1.25
C SER A 118 22.98 -21.29 2.62
N PHE A 119 22.96 -20.52 3.69
CA PHE A 119 22.64 -20.97 5.04
C PHE A 119 21.15 -20.87 5.38
N ASP A 120 20.34 -20.36 4.47
CA ASP A 120 18.89 -20.34 4.64
C ASP A 120 18.30 -21.74 4.43
N ASN A 121 18.32 -22.51 5.50
CA ASN A 121 17.86 -23.90 5.51
C ASN A 121 16.91 -24.16 6.70
N LYS A 122 16.26 -25.33 6.65
CA LYS A 122 15.29 -25.75 7.66
C LYS A 122 15.86 -25.77 9.09
N GLU A 123 17.12 -26.11 9.25
CA GLU A 123 17.75 -26.21 10.57
C GLU A 123 17.93 -24.84 11.21
N TYR A 124 18.57 -23.89 10.50
CA TYR A 124 18.74 -22.52 11.01
C TYR A 124 17.41 -21.80 11.19
N LEU A 125 16.47 -22.01 10.29
CA LEU A 125 15.12 -21.46 10.43
C LEU A 125 14.37 -22.10 11.61
N GLY A 126 14.58 -23.39 11.88
CA GLY A 126 14.08 -24.07 13.07
C GLY A 126 14.60 -23.46 14.36
N TYR A 127 15.88 -23.10 14.43
CA TYR A 127 16.44 -22.37 15.59
C TYR A 127 15.85 -20.96 15.72
N ALA A 128 15.74 -20.21 14.64
CA ALA A 128 15.18 -18.85 14.65
C ALA A 128 13.72 -18.82 15.11
N THR A 129 12.97 -19.87 14.80
CA THR A 129 11.56 -20.03 15.18
C THR A 129 11.36 -20.82 16.46
N ALA A 130 12.44 -21.20 17.18
CA ALA A 130 12.42 -22.06 18.36
C ALA A 130 11.58 -23.35 18.13
N GLN A 131 11.78 -23.98 16.99
CA GLN A 131 11.11 -25.22 16.53
C GLN A 131 9.59 -25.09 16.25
N HIS A 132 9.06 -23.85 16.16
CA HIS A 132 7.65 -23.60 15.83
C HIS A 132 7.39 -23.34 14.34
N LEU A 133 8.35 -23.67 13.47
CA LEU A 133 8.29 -23.41 12.03
C LEU A 133 6.99 -23.92 11.39
N SER A 134 6.57 -25.13 11.69
CA SER A 134 5.34 -25.72 11.13
C SER A 134 4.08 -24.95 11.53
N SER A 135 3.97 -24.58 12.80
CA SER A 135 2.82 -23.82 13.30
C SER A 135 2.75 -22.41 12.69
N LEU A 136 3.90 -21.75 12.57
CA LEU A 136 4.01 -20.44 11.93
C LEU A 136 3.68 -20.49 10.46
N ALA A 137 4.18 -21.49 9.74
CA ALA A 137 3.85 -21.68 8.33
C ALA A 137 2.34 -21.95 8.13
N THR A 138 1.73 -22.73 9.01
CA THR A 138 0.27 -22.94 9.00
C THR A 138 -0.47 -21.62 9.27
N GLY A 139 -0.05 -20.85 10.26
CA GLY A 139 -0.61 -19.53 10.56
C GLY A 139 -0.50 -18.57 9.37
N ALA A 140 0.65 -18.54 8.71
CA ALA A 140 0.86 -17.75 7.49
C ALA A 140 -0.10 -18.18 6.38
N GLY A 141 -0.24 -19.48 6.15
CA GLY A 141 -1.19 -20.05 5.17
C GLY A 141 -2.63 -19.67 5.47
N LEU A 142 -3.03 -19.65 6.76
CA LEU A 142 -4.37 -19.23 7.18
C LEU A 142 -4.61 -17.74 6.91
N VAL A 143 -3.65 -16.87 7.24
CA VAL A 143 -3.76 -15.43 6.96
C VAL A 143 -3.88 -15.20 5.45
N ALA A 144 -2.96 -15.75 4.66
CA ALA A 144 -2.97 -15.58 3.21
C ALA A 144 -4.22 -16.17 2.56
N GLY A 145 -4.63 -17.36 2.99
CA GLY A 145 -5.84 -18.02 2.51
C GLY A 145 -7.11 -17.23 2.79
N GLN A 146 -7.27 -16.70 4.01
CA GLN A 146 -8.42 -15.86 4.35
C GLN A 146 -8.44 -14.53 3.59
N LEU A 147 -7.27 -13.88 3.44
CA LEU A 147 -7.16 -12.66 2.62
C LEU A 147 -7.59 -12.94 1.17
N ALA A 148 -7.04 -13.99 0.57
CA ALA A 148 -7.37 -14.38 -0.80
C ALA A 148 -8.86 -14.73 -0.97
N LEU A 149 -9.43 -15.52 -0.06
CA LEU A 149 -10.84 -15.90 -0.12
C LEU A 149 -11.76 -14.68 -0.04
N ARG A 150 -11.50 -13.73 0.86
CA ARG A 150 -12.30 -12.52 0.99
C ARG A 150 -12.21 -11.59 -0.22
N LEU A 151 -11.04 -11.55 -0.87
CA LEU A 151 -10.85 -10.76 -2.07
C LEU A 151 -11.51 -11.38 -3.31
N VAL A 152 -11.66 -12.72 -3.34
CA VAL A 152 -12.20 -13.44 -4.51
C VAL A 152 -13.70 -13.70 -4.41
N HIS A 153 -14.23 -13.93 -3.20
CA HIS A 153 -15.63 -14.35 -3.02
C HIS A 153 -16.61 -13.20 -2.78
N ASP A 154 -16.15 -12.07 -2.29
CA ASP A 154 -17.02 -10.92 -2.08
C ASP A 154 -17.34 -10.24 -3.44
N HIS A 155 -18.60 -9.85 -3.65
CA HIS A 155 -19.03 -9.16 -4.87
C HIS A 155 -18.34 -7.81 -5.04
N VAL A 156 -18.03 -7.16 -3.92
CA VAL A 156 -17.24 -5.92 -3.89
C VAL A 156 -15.95 -6.17 -3.15
N LEU A 157 -14.84 -5.74 -3.75
CA LEU A 157 -13.51 -5.86 -3.19
C LEU A 157 -13.41 -5.09 -1.86
N ARG A 158 -12.78 -5.70 -0.87
CA ARG A 158 -12.54 -5.07 0.44
C ARG A 158 -11.31 -4.19 0.42
N LEU A 159 -11.30 -3.22 -0.51
CA LEU A 159 -10.26 -2.20 -0.60
C LEU A 159 -10.74 -0.92 0.11
N ASP A 160 -9.98 -0.46 1.10
CA ASP A 160 -10.35 0.68 1.94
C ASP A 160 -9.80 1.99 1.38
N VAL A 161 -10.55 2.63 0.49
CA VAL A 161 -10.19 3.95 -0.07
C VAL A 161 -10.19 5.06 1.00
N GLN A 162 -10.93 4.87 2.10
CA GLN A 162 -11.01 5.85 3.19
C GLN A 162 -9.69 5.98 3.95
N TYR A 163 -8.91 4.91 4.05
CA TYR A 163 -7.64 4.95 4.77
C TYR A 163 -6.63 5.91 4.13
N TYR A 164 -6.66 6.05 2.82
CA TYR A 164 -5.83 7.02 2.11
C TYR A 164 -6.08 8.47 2.53
N LYS A 165 -7.27 8.81 2.97
CA LYS A 165 -7.56 10.17 3.51
C LYS A 165 -6.64 10.50 4.69
N THR A 166 -6.44 9.52 5.57
CA THR A 166 -5.56 9.68 6.75
C THR A 166 -4.10 9.81 6.32
N VAL A 167 -3.65 8.93 5.42
CA VAL A 167 -2.27 8.96 4.91
C VAL A 167 -1.95 10.27 4.20
N LEU A 168 -2.81 10.71 3.28
CA LEU A 168 -2.62 11.95 2.53
C LEU A 168 -2.64 13.20 3.44
N ARG A 169 -3.51 13.23 4.46
CA ARG A 169 -3.53 14.31 5.44
C ARG A 169 -2.24 14.41 6.25
N GLN A 170 -1.66 13.26 6.63
CA GLN A 170 -0.36 13.23 7.33
C GLN A 170 0.76 13.80 6.46
N TRP A 171 0.77 13.44 5.17
CA TRP A 171 1.75 13.95 4.22
C TRP A 171 1.63 15.46 4.01
N VAL A 172 0.40 15.98 3.83
CA VAL A 172 0.21 17.41 3.61
C VAL A 172 0.63 18.26 4.82
N VAL A 173 0.43 17.75 6.03
CA VAL A 173 0.88 18.42 7.25
C VAL A 173 2.41 18.57 7.24
N LYS A 174 3.13 17.48 6.95
CA LYS A 174 4.60 17.48 6.87
C LYS A 174 5.10 18.43 5.76
N ILE A 175 4.53 18.34 4.56
CA ILE A 175 4.90 19.20 3.42
C ILE A 175 4.63 20.67 3.75
N ASN A 176 3.47 21.01 4.32
CA ASN A 176 3.15 22.38 4.66
C ASN A 176 4.08 22.95 5.75
N GLN A 177 4.51 22.12 6.72
CA GLN A 177 5.51 22.50 7.71
C GLN A 177 6.87 22.78 7.03
N ARG A 178 7.30 21.90 6.12
CA ARG A 178 8.55 22.08 5.37
C ARG A 178 8.53 23.34 4.53
N LEU A 179 7.46 23.59 3.77
CA LEU A 179 7.33 24.81 2.96
C LEU A 179 7.40 26.08 3.80
N LYS A 180 6.77 26.11 4.98
CA LYS A 180 6.89 27.23 5.90
C LYS A 180 8.31 27.46 6.40
N GLN A 181 9.10 26.39 6.62
CA GLN A 181 10.50 26.51 7.02
C GLN A 181 11.34 27.11 5.89
N VAL A 182 11.20 26.57 4.66
CA VAL A 182 11.93 27.06 3.47
C VAL A 182 11.56 28.51 3.16
N THR A 183 10.28 28.89 3.32
CA THR A 183 9.82 30.28 3.11
C THR A 183 10.40 31.25 4.16
N ARG A 184 10.48 30.84 5.43
CA ARG A 184 11.10 31.67 6.49
C ARG A 184 12.57 31.93 6.26
N ASN A 185 13.27 31.01 5.64
CA ASN A 185 14.68 31.15 5.28
C ASN A 185 14.92 32.05 4.04
N GLY A 186 13.86 32.69 3.52
CA GLY A 186 13.94 33.62 2.37
C GLY A 186 14.04 32.95 1.00
N SER A 187 14.12 31.63 0.93
CA SER A 187 14.37 30.90 -0.32
C SER A 187 13.12 30.57 -1.14
N ALA A 188 11.91 30.81 -0.60
CA ALA A 188 10.69 30.26 -1.20
C ALA A 188 9.46 31.19 -1.08
N GLU A 189 9.63 32.49 -1.29
CA GLU A 189 8.52 33.43 -1.31
C GLU A 189 7.51 33.05 -2.41
N GLY A 190 6.21 32.90 -2.01
CA GLY A 190 5.12 32.53 -2.92
C GLY A 190 4.87 31.04 -3.10
N LEU A 191 5.65 30.11 -2.49
CA LEU A 191 5.32 28.69 -2.47
C LEU A 191 4.19 28.40 -1.47
N SER A 192 3.19 27.64 -1.91
CA SER A 192 2.02 27.30 -1.10
C SER A 192 1.50 25.91 -1.40
N ALA A 193 1.19 25.14 -0.37
CA ALA A 193 0.53 23.83 -0.49
C ALA A 193 -0.99 23.93 -0.79
N LYS A 194 -1.54 25.14 -1.06
CA LYS A 194 -2.98 25.36 -1.20
C LYS A 194 -3.67 24.43 -2.19
N TRP A 195 -3.06 24.25 -3.37
CA TRP A 195 -3.61 23.41 -4.41
C TRP A 195 -3.51 21.91 -4.06
N LEU A 196 -2.41 21.49 -3.44
CA LEU A 196 -2.25 20.14 -2.93
C LEU A 196 -3.31 19.83 -1.83
N ILE A 197 -3.54 20.74 -0.91
CA ILE A 197 -4.60 20.62 0.10
C ILE A 197 -5.98 20.49 -0.55
N LYS A 198 -6.24 21.28 -1.61
CA LYS A 198 -7.50 21.19 -2.37
C LYS A 198 -7.67 19.84 -3.05
N ALA A 199 -6.64 19.32 -3.71
CA ALA A 199 -6.69 18.02 -4.36
C ALA A 199 -6.93 16.87 -3.35
N ILE A 200 -6.30 16.94 -2.16
CA ILE A 200 -6.57 15.98 -1.08
C ILE A 200 -8.01 16.12 -0.55
N GLY A 201 -8.54 17.34 -0.51
CA GLY A 201 -9.95 17.59 -0.21
C GLY A 201 -10.87 16.92 -1.23
N SER A 202 -10.57 17.08 -2.54
CA SER A 202 -11.32 16.41 -3.63
C SER A 202 -11.28 14.89 -3.51
N TYR A 203 -10.09 14.32 -3.23
CA TYR A 203 -9.97 12.88 -2.97
C TYR A 203 -10.82 12.45 -1.76
N SER A 204 -10.80 13.22 -0.68
CA SER A 204 -11.58 12.92 0.53
C SER A 204 -13.06 12.89 0.26
N THR A 205 -13.57 13.84 -0.53
CA THR A 205 -14.99 13.90 -0.94
C THR A 205 -15.31 12.68 -1.83
N ALA A 206 -14.51 12.41 -2.86
CA ALA A 206 -14.72 11.27 -3.75
C ALA A 206 -14.73 9.92 -3.00
N ALA A 207 -13.86 9.76 -2.00
CA ALA A 207 -13.83 8.56 -1.17
C ALA A 207 -15.08 8.45 -0.27
N ASP A 208 -15.60 9.57 0.26
CA ASP A 208 -16.83 9.57 1.04
C ASP A 208 -18.05 9.25 0.16
N ASP A 209 -18.13 9.83 -1.02
CA ASP A 209 -19.21 9.58 -1.98
C ASP A 209 -19.21 8.11 -2.43
N LEU A 210 -18.04 7.53 -2.73
CA LEU A 210 -17.93 6.10 -3.06
C LEU A 210 -18.38 5.20 -1.89
N ASN A 211 -18.05 5.58 -0.66
CA ASN A 211 -18.49 4.82 0.51
C ASN A 211 -20.02 4.89 0.71
N ILE A 212 -20.63 6.04 0.44
CA ILE A 212 -22.11 6.20 0.45
C ILE A 212 -22.74 5.36 -0.66
N GLU A 213 -22.17 5.39 -1.87
CA GLU A 213 -22.60 4.56 -2.99
C GLU A 213 -22.55 3.07 -2.63
N LEU A 214 -21.41 2.62 -2.06
CA LEU A 214 -21.23 1.26 -1.60
C LEU A 214 -22.30 0.79 -0.60
N LEU A 215 -22.64 1.65 0.37
CA LEU A 215 -23.67 1.35 1.38
C LEU A 215 -25.09 1.25 0.79
N ASN A 216 -25.34 1.90 -0.34
CA ASN A 216 -26.63 1.92 -1.03
C ASN A 216 -26.71 0.96 -2.22
N THR A 217 -25.61 0.28 -2.57
CA THR A 217 -25.54 -0.62 -3.72
C THR A 217 -26.18 -1.96 -3.41
N ASP A 218 -27.02 -2.43 -4.33
CA ASP A 218 -27.50 -3.81 -4.33
C ASP A 218 -26.38 -4.72 -4.84
N PHE A 219 -25.85 -5.57 -3.98
CA PHE A 219 -24.78 -6.51 -4.33
C PHE A 219 -25.20 -7.61 -5.31
N THR A 220 -26.49 -7.71 -5.67
CA THR A 220 -26.95 -8.57 -6.75
C THR A 220 -26.80 -7.91 -8.13
N ASP A 221 -26.65 -6.57 -8.18
CA ASP A 221 -26.32 -5.84 -9.40
C ASP A 221 -24.83 -5.97 -9.72
N THR A 222 -24.54 -6.90 -10.63
CA THR A 222 -23.17 -7.19 -11.04
C THR A 222 -22.48 -6.02 -11.75
N LEU A 223 -23.23 -5.17 -12.45
CA LEU A 223 -22.69 -4.03 -13.17
C LEU A 223 -22.30 -2.91 -12.20
N ALA A 224 -23.15 -2.61 -11.22
CA ALA A 224 -22.84 -1.66 -10.16
C ALA A 224 -21.63 -2.11 -9.34
N CYS A 225 -21.58 -3.39 -8.93
CA CYS A 225 -20.42 -3.94 -8.22
C CYS A 225 -19.14 -3.86 -9.05
N HIS A 226 -19.20 -4.14 -10.35
CA HIS A 226 -18.05 -4.06 -11.25
C HIS A 226 -17.52 -2.64 -11.36
N ASN A 227 -18.39 -1.65 -11.53
CA ASN A 227 -18.01 -0.23 -11.60
C ASN A 227 -17.30 0.23 -10.31
N ILE A 228 -17.86 -0.09 -9.15
CA ILE A 228 -17.27 0.22 -7.86
C ILE A 228 -15.87 -0.43 -7.71
N ASN A 229 -15.77 -1.71 -8.08
CA ASN A 229 -14.50 -2.44 -8.01
C ASN A 229 -13.44 -1.82 -8.93
N ASP A 230 -13.78 -1.46 -10.14
CA ASP A 230 -12.86 -0.83 -11.10
C ASP A 230 -12.32 0.49 -10.56
N ARG A 231 -13.19 1.32 -9.98
CA ARG A 231 -12.78 2.59 -9.37
C ARG A 231 -11.83 2.39 -8.20
N MET A 232 -12.11 1.41 -7.32
CA MET A 232 -11.24 1.09 -6.18
C MET A 232 -9.90 0.51 -6.60
N MET A 233 -9.88 -0.41 -7.57
CA MET A 233 -8.65 -1.02 -8.08
C MET A 233 -7.70 0.00 -8.70
N ARG A 234 -8.24 1.02 -9.35
CA ARG A 234 -7.45 2.05 -10.04
C ARG A 234 -6.82 3.08 -9.10
N VAL A 235 -7.14 3.11 -7.81
CA VAL A 235 -6.59 4.11 -6.88
C VAL A 235 -5.06 4.09 -6.87
N GLU A 236 -4.44 2.91 -6.70
CA GLU A 236 -2.97 2.80 -6.71
C GLU A 236 -2.39 3.15 -8.08
N HIS A 237 -3.04 2.70 -9.16
CA HIS A 237 -2.61 3.01 -10.51
C HIS A 237 -2.64 4.51 -10.79
N ASN A 238 -3.69 5.22 -10.35
CA ASN A 238 -3.83 6.67 -10.52
C ASN A 238 -2.88 7.46 -9.61
N LEU A 239 -2.27 6.83 -8.62
CA LEU A 239 -1.19 7.42 -7.83
C LEU A 239 0.20 7.25 -8.47
N LEU A 240 0.31 6.57 -9.60
CA LEU A 240 1.53 6.55 -10.41
C LEU A 240 1.67 7.87 -11.18
N SER A 241 2.79 8.55 -11.02
CA SER A 241 3.05 9.79 -11.77
C SER A 241 3.13 9.52 -13.27
N GLN A 242 2.29 10.18 -14.04
CA GLN A 242 2.28 10.11 -15.50
C GLN A 242 3.32 11.05 -16.15
N PHE A 243 3.91 11.92 -15.34
CA PHE A 243 4.82 12.98 -15.81
C PHE A 243 6.30 12.58 -15.79
N VAL A 244 6.59 11.35 -15.41
CA VAL A 244 7.95 10.78 -15.44
C VAL A 244 7.97 9.53 -16.30
N SER A 245 9.06 9.37 -17.07
CA SER A 245 9.21 8.20 -17.92
C SER A 245 9.40 6.93 -17.09
N PRO A 246 8.59 5.86 -17.28
CA PRO A 246 8.79 4.59 -16.58
C PRO A 246 10.11 3.90 -16.93
N LYS A 247 10.77 4.30 -18.01
CA LYS A 247 12.11 3.79 -18.38
C LYS A 247 13.22 4.41 -17.54
N GLU A 248 13.07 5.69 -17.17
CA GLU A 248 14.05 6.44 -16.38
C GLU A 248 13.78 6.31 -14.89
N VAL A 249 12.50 6.37 -14.50
CA VAL A 249 12.03 6.28 -13.12
C VAL A 249 10.98 5.19 -13.02
N PRO A 250 11.38 3.93 -12.87
CA PRO A 250 10.45 2.80 -12.89
C PRO A 250 9.46 2.83 -11.71
N PHE A 251 9.88 3.28 -10.53
CA PHE A 251 9.04 3.32 -9.34
C PHE A 251 8.36 4.68 -9.19
N ARG A 252 7.30 4.89 -9.97
CA ARG A 252 6.62 6.17 -10.18
C ARG A 252 5.56 6.51 -9.14
N HIS A 253 5.33 5.65 -8.16
CA HIS A 253 4.26 5.88 -7.20
C HIS A 253 4.51 7.12 -6.34
N LEU A 254 3.50 7.99 -6.24
CA LEU A 254 3.59 9.29 -5.57
C LEU A 254 4.04 9.20 -4.09
N LEU A 255 3.57 8.17 -3.37
CA LEU A 255 3.86 7.98 -1.95
C LEU A 255 4.98 6.97 -1.68
N PHE A 256 5.08 5.92 -2.48
CA PHE A 256 5.98 4.79 -2.25
C PHE A 256 7.12 4.71 -3.28
N GLY A 257 7.09 5.55 -4.30
CA GLY A 257 8.11 5.58 -5.34
C GLY A 257 9.42 6.23 -4.91
N HIS A 258 10.35 6.28 -5.84
CA HIS A 258 11.64 6.95 -5.69
C HIS A 258 11.85 7.96 -6.82
N GLY A 259 12.32 9.14 -6.46
CA GLY A 259 12.61 10.22 -7.41
C GLY A 259 11.94 11.52 -7.05
N SER A 260 12.22 12.54 -7.86
CA SER A 260 11.79 13.92 -7.62
C SER A 260 10.27 14.14 -7.65
N HIS A 261 9.51 13.23 -8.24
CA HIS A 261 8.05 13.29 -8.34
C HIS A 261 7.31 12.85 -7.06
N THR A 262 8.02 12.31 -6.07
CA THR A 262 7.42 11.76 -4.85
C THR A 262 7.14 12.81 -3.79
N MET A 263 6.18 12.53 -2.91
CA MET A 263 5.93 13.40 -1.74
C MET A 263 7.12 13.42 -0.77
N ALA A 264 7.90 12.36 -0.69
CA ALA A 264 9.11 12.31 0.13
C ALA A 264 10.16 13.32 -0.34
N ALA A 265 10.37 13.42 -1.66
CA ALA A 265 11.33 14.38 -2.24
C ALA A 265 11.02 15.84 -1.88
N MET A 266 9.74 16.19 -1.71
CA MET A 266 9.35 17.54 -1.28
C MET A 266 9.77 17.88 0.15
N LEU A 267 10.03 16.88 1.00
CA LEU A 267 10.52 17.09 2.37
C LEU A 267 12.03 17.35 2.40
N GLU A 268 12.74 16.85 1.41
CA GLU A 268 14.20 16.95 1.31
C GLU A 268 14.65 18.12 0.42
N GLY A 269 13.80 18.54 -0.53
CA GLY A 269 14.11 19.58 -1.50
C GLY A 269 14.35 20.96 -0.88
N GLU A 270 15.30 21.69 -1.42
CA GLU A 270 15.63 23.08 -1.04
C GLU A 270 15.46 24.05 -2.22
N ASP A 271 15.55 23.54 -3.45
CA ASP A 271 15.38 24.37 -4.64
C ASP A 271 13.91 24.73 -4.86
N ARG A 272 13.65 26.03 -4.99
CA ARG A 272 12.32 26.61 -5.11
C ARG A 272 11.57 26.13 -6.35
N GLU A 273 12.23 26.16 -7.50
CA GLU A 273 11.60 25.81 -8.78
C GLU A 273 11.31 24.29 -8.84
N ALA A 274 12.22 23.47 -8.32
CA ALA A 274 12.00 22.04 -8.16
C ALA A 274 10.80 21.76 -7.26
N LEU A 275 10.72 22.40 -6.07
CA LEU A 275 9.59 22.26 -5.16
C LEU A 275 8.26 22.69 -5.76
N ARG A 276 8.27 23.79 -6.54
CA ARG A 276 7.08 24.27 -7.25
C ARG A 276 6.58 23.24 -8.26
N THR A 277 7.49 22.70 -9.06
CA THR A 277 7.19 21.66 -10.04
C THR A 277 6.67 20.40 -9.37
N GLN A 278 7.34 19.92 -8.31
CA GLN A 278 6.93 18.76 -7.54
C GLN A 278 5.52 18.92 -6.94
N LEU A 279 5.23 20.08 -6.35
CA LEU A 279 3.89 20.40 -5.83
C LEU A 279 2.82 20.37 -6.92
N ALA A 280 3.13 20.92 -8.10
CA ALA A 280 2.22 20.90 -9.23
C ALA A 280 1.94 19.46 -9.69
N LEU A 281 2.99 18.65 -9.91
CA LEU A 281 2.86 17.27 -10.36
C LEU A 281 2.08 16.41 -9.36
N ALA A 282 2.39 16.52 -8.06
CA ALA A 282 1.66 15.81 -7.02
C ALA A 282 0.19 16.23 -6.97
N THR A 283 -0.09 17.53 -7.13
CA THR A 283 -1.47 18.04 -7.15
C THR A 283 -2.25 17.46 -8.32
N TRP A 284 -1.67 17.45 -9.53
CA TRP A 284 -2.28 16.88 -10.71
C TRP A 284 -2.55 15.37 -10.56
N THR A 285 -1.58 14.62 -10.08
CA THR A 285 -1.71 13.18 -9.84
C THR A 285 -2.85 12.89 -8.86
N LEU A 286 -2.91 13.63 -7.73
CA LEU A 286 -3.97 13.44 -6.74
C LEU A 286 -5.34 13.91 -7.24
N GLN A 287 -5.41 15.00 -7.99
CA GLN A 287 -6.69 15.44 -8.57
C GLN A 287 -7.19 14.44 -9.61
N GLY A 288 -6.29 13.89 -10.45
CA GLY A 288 -6.65 12.82 -11.39
C GLY A 288 -7.17 11.57 -10.68
N CYS A 289 -6.50 11.16 -9.57
CA CYS A 289 -6.97 10.06 -8.74
C CYS A 289 -8.36 10.33 -8.13
N ALA A 290 -8.61 11.55 -7.63
CA ALA A 290 -9.91 11.95 -7.11
C ALA A 290 -11.01 11.91 -8.17
N ASN A 291 -10.76 12.43 -9.37
CA ASN A 291 -11.71 12.40 -10.48
C ASN A 291 -12.04 10.97 -10.91
N ALA A 292 -11.01 10.12 -11.02
CA ALA A 292 -11.22 8.71 -11.36
C ALA A 292 -12.03 7.96 -10.28
N LEU A 293 -11.81 8.30 -9.01
CA LEU A 293 -12.53 7.70 -7.89
C LEU A 293 -13.99 8.15 -7.83
N SER A 294 -14.30 9.41 -8.19
CA SER A 294 -15.69 9.92 -8.29
C SER A 294 -16.45 9.38 -9.50
N GLY A 295 -15.77 8.78 -10.46
CA GLY A 295 -16.37 8.32 -11.71
C GLY A 295 -16.53 9.43 -12.77
N ASP A 296 -16.04 10.64 -12.49
CA ASP A 296 -16.04 11.78 -13.42
C ASP A 296 -14.89 11.69 -14.46
N VAL A 297 -14.57 10.49 -14.88
CA VAL A 297 -13.53 10.30 -15.90
C VAL A 297 -14.10 10.70 -17.25
N TRP A 298 -13.60 11.78 -17.81
CA TRP A 298 -13.78 12.07 -19.20
C TRP A 298 -13.08 10.96 -19.98
N ASP A 299 -13.87 10.21 -20.75
CA ASP A 299 -13.42 9.09 -21.58
C ASP A 299 -12.61 9.60 -22.81
N ILE A 300 -11.56 10.38 -22.54
CA ILE A 300 -10.66 10.91 -23.58
C ILE A 300 -9.78 9.77 -24.13
N ASP A 301 -9.48 8.77 -23.32
CA ASP A 301 -8.56 7.68 -23.71
C ASP A 301 -9.21 6.61 -24.60
N ASN A 302 -10.54 6.60 -24.76
CA ASN A 302 -11.24 5.66 -25.64
C ASN A 302 -11.48 6.20 -27.07
N GLN A 303 -10.96 7.39 -27.39
CA GLN A 303 -11.14 8.02 -28.71
C GLN A 303 -9.84 8.17 -29.53
N ILE A 304 -8.75 7.51 -29.11
CA ILE A 304 -7.49 7.51 -29.90
C ILE A 304 -7.17 6.09 -30.34
#